data_28108a73f6d9a1fdd9098bac311340f7
#
_entry.id   28108a73f6d9a1fdd9098bac311340f7
#
_cell.length_a   1.000
_cell.length_b   1.000
_cell.length_c   1.000
_cell.angle_alpha   90.00
_cell.angle_beta   90.00
_cell.angle_gamma   90.00
#
_symmetry.space_group_name_H-M   'P 1'
#
loop_
_entity.id
_entity.type
_entity.pdbx_description
1 polymer ?
#
loop_
_entity_poly.entity_id
_entity_poly.type
_entity_poly.pdbx_seq_one_letter_code
_entity_poly.pdbx_strand_id
1 'polypeptide(L)'
;MLKKLKTVPFILSFAIAFSVFSPTFALAAKPAEQNKVSTAVTINQQNQQQTYADGTVVISGWKKSIFIFALKKGGALFEEFLEWLGKKEYADIIREHRYSIADWLEHAENVLTSELVDFMIFELGIPQGAARVIAEAIIFFIV
;
A
#
# COMPACT_ATOMS: atom_id res chain seq x y z
N MET A 1 12.42 43.11 -12.48
CA MET A 1 11.66 42.15 -13.33
C MET A 1 10.91 41.20 -12.45
N LEU A 2 9.63 41.44 -12.30
CA LEU A 2 8.73 40.61 -11.47
C LEU A 2 8.36 39.36 -12.23
N LYS A 3 8.91 38.20 -11.82
CA LYS A 3 8.43 36.92 -12.28
C LYS A 3 7.12 36.60 -11.56
N LYS A 4 6.05 36.65 -12.32
CA LYS A 4 4.70 36.34 -11.87
C LYS A 4 4.66 34.89 -11.38
N LEU A 5 4.54 34.70 -10.07
CA LEU A 5 4.06 33.43 -9.49
C LEU A 5 2.64 33.22 -9.99
N LYS A 6 2.48 32.25 -10.85
CA LYS A 6 1.15 31.72 -11.14
C LYS A 6 0.78 30.77 -10.01
N THR A 7 0.17 31.32 -8.99
CA THR A 7 -0.54 30.57 -7.98
C THR A 7 -1.76 29.95 -8.67
N VAL A 8 -1.71 28.69 -8.95
CA VAL A 8 -2.89 27.92 -9.35
C VAL A 8 -3.56 27.47 -8.06
N PRO A 9 -4.72 28.00 -7.71
CA PRO A 9 -5.49 27.45 -6.62
C PRO A 9 -6.12 26.14 -7.10
N PHE A 10 -5.50 25.05 -6.78
CA PHE A 10 -6.13 23.75 -6.92
C PHE A 10 -7.13 23.58 -5.77
N ILE A 11 -8.28 24.23 -5.92
CA ILE A 11 -9.42 23.96 -5.07
C ILE A 11 -10.05 22.69 -5.63
N LEU A 12 -9.53 21.56 -5.19
CA LEU A 12 -10.21 20.31 -5.38
C LEU A 12 -11.34 20.23 -4.35
N SER A 13 -12.47 20.79 -4.71
CA SER A 13 -13.73 20.61 -3.99
C SER A 13 -14.16 19.16 -4.18
N PHE A 14 -13.69 18.29 -3.33
CA PHE A 14 -14.17 16.91 -3.25
C PHE A 14 -15.43 16.94 -2.39
N ALA A 15 -16.55 17.35 -3.00
CA ALA A 15 -17.86 17.13 -2.42
C ALA A 15 -18.20 15.64 -2.57
N ILE A 16 -17.74 14.84 -1.62
CA ILE A 16 -18.21 13.46 -1.48
C ILE A 16 -19.60 13.56 -0.86
N ALA A 17 -20.60 13.50 -1.71
CA ALA A 17 -21.96 13.22 -1.27
C ALA A 17 -21.98 11.77 -0.76
N PHE A 18 -21.82 11.59 0.53
CA PHE A 18 -22.16 10.35 1.20
C PHE A 18 -23.67 10.19 1.14
N SER A 19 -24.14 9.56 0.08
CA SER A 19 -25.48 8.97 0.10
C SER A 19 -25.45 7.84 1.11
N VAL A 20 -25.94 8.13 2.28
CA VAL A 20 -26.21 7.12 3.30
C VAL A 20 -27.34 6.24 2.75
N PHE A 21 -26.93 5.17 2.10
CA PHE A 21 -27.85 4.09 1.78
C PHE A 21 -27.96 3.23 3.03
N SER A 22 -28.97 3.52 3.84
CA SER A 22 -29.32 2.63 4.94
C SER A 22 -30.15 1.47 4.36
N PRO A 23 -29.63 0.25 4.32
CA PRO A 23 -30.47 -0.90 4.10
C PRO A 23 -31.19 -1.18 5.41
N THR A 24 -32.46 -0.84 5.45
CA THR A 24 -33.38 -1.37 6.45
C THR A 24 -33.48 -2.88 6.24
N PHE A 25 -32.74 -3.62 7.03
CA PHE A 25 -32.97 -5.04 7.14
C PHE A 25 -34.25 -5.25 7.90
N ALA A 26 -35.32 -5.54 7.17
CA ALA A 26 -36.50 -6.11 7.76
C ALA A 26 -36.16 -7.53 8.22
N LEU A 27 -36.17 -7.70 9.53
CA LEU A 27 -36.02 -8.98 10.19
C LEU A 27 -37.26 -9.81 9.92
N ALA A 28 -37.21 -10.71 8.97
CA ALA A 28 -38.16 -11.78 8.85
C ALA A 28 -37.50 -13.09 9.28
N ALA A 29 -37.68 -13.40 10.56
CA ALA A 29 -37.34 -14.69 11.09
C ALA A 29 -38.31 -15.75 10.55
N LYS A 30 -37.77 -16.77 9.88
CA LYS A 30 -38.39 -18.08 9.84
C LYS A 30 -37.33 -19.16 9.64
N PRO A 31 -37.28 -20.15 10.53
CA PRO A 31 -36.40 -21.28 10.35
C PRO A 31 -37.11 -22.35 9.49
N ALA A 32 -36.44 -22.79 8.47
CA ALA A 32 -36.77 -24.05 7.82
C ALA A 32 -35.50 -24.66 7.27
N GLU A 33 -35.09 -25.65 7.98
CA GLU A 33 -34.53 -26.94 7.62
C GLU A 33 -34.10 -27.22 6.18
N GLN A 34 -32.96 -27.89 6.16
CA GLN A 34 -32.56 -29.00 5.29
C GLN A 34 -31.87 -28.70 3.97
N ASN A 35 -30.56 -28.95 4.06
CA ASN A 35 -29.90 -29.98 3.26
C ASN A 35 -30.03 -29.86 1.74
N LYS A 36 -29.01 -29.26 1.14
CA LYS A 36 -28.44 -29.84 -0.08
C LYS A 36 -27.06 -29.24 -0.34
N VAL A 37 -26.10 -30.13 -0.36
CA VAL A 37 -24.79 -29.96 -0.95
C VAL A 37 -24.95 -29.32 -2.31
N SER A 38 -24.56 -28.08 -2.42
CA SER A 38 -24.26 -27.43 -3.68
C SER A 38 -22.88 -26.87 -3.56
N THR A 39 -21.98 -27.48 -4.29
CA THR A 39 -20.64 -26.99 -4.54
C THR A 39 -20.74 -25.62 -5.22
N ALA A 40 -20.94 -24.60 -4.42
CA ALA A 40 -20.74 -23.24 -4.85
C ALA A 40 -19.24 -22.95 -4.69
N VAL A 41 -18.56 -22.78 -5.79
CA VAL A 41 -17.24 -22.18 -5.82
C VAL A 41 -17.40 -20.76 -5.30
N THR A 42 -17.28 -20.61 -4.00
CA THR A 42 -17.20 -19.31 -3.35
C THR A 42 -15.82 -18.79 -3.65
N ILE A 43 -15.77 -17.85 -4.58
CA ILE A 43 -14.60 -16.97 -4.70
C ILE A 43 -14.55 -16.17 -3.40
N ASN A 44 -13.84 -16.69 -2.43
CA ASN A 44 -13.55 -15.97 -1.20
C ASN A 44 -12.59 -14.83 -1.52
N GLN A 45 -13.17 -13.69 -1.86
CA GLN A 45 -12.51 -12.41 -1.68
C GLN A 45 -12.57 -12.06 -0.18
N GLN A 46 -11.88 -12.80 0.63
CA GLN A 46 -11.60 -12.42 2.00
C GLN A 46 -10.18 -11.89 2.06
N ASN A 47 -10.03 -10.59 1.74
CA ASN A 47 -8.90 -9.82 2.21
C ASN A 47 -9.04 -9.66 3.74
N GLN A 48 -8.70 -10.69 4.48
CA GLN A 48 -8.54 -10.58 5.92
C GLN A 48 -7.14 -10.05 6.20
N GLN A 49 -7.07 -8.80 6.57
CA GLN A 49 -5.93 -8.26 7.29
C GLN A 49 -5.86 -8.99 8.65
N GLN A 50 -5.04 -10.03 8.71
CA GLN A 50 -4.71 -10.66 9.97
C GLN A 50 -3.48 -9.96 10.53
N THR A 51 -3.71 -9.10 11.52
CA THR A 51 -2.64 -8.54 12.33
C THR A 51 -2.32 -9.55 13.42
N TYR A 52 -1.14 -10.15 13.37
CA TYR A 52 -0.66 -11.00 14.45
C TYR A 52 -0.05 -10.13 15.57
N ALA A 53 -0.17 -10.58 16.80
CA ALA A 53 0.23 -9.83 18.00
C ALA A 53 1.75 -9.57 18.14
N ASP A 54 2.57 -10.10 17.23
CA ASP A 54 4.02 -9.95 17.24
C ASP A 54 4.56 -8.82 16.33
N GLY A 55 3.66 -8.01 15.75
CA GLY A 55 4.03 -6.94 14.82
C GLY A 55 4.26 -7.40 13.38
N THR A 56 4.01 -8.68 13.07
CA THR A 56 4.07 -9.18 11.71
C THR A 56 2.84 -8.72 10.94
N VAL A 57 3.00 -7.80 10.04
CA VAL A 57 1.91 -7.34 9.17
C VAL A 57 1.80 -8.29 7.99
N VAL A 58 0.64 -8.97 7.87
CA VAL A 58 0.39 -9.79 6.68
C VAL A 58 0.09 -8.87 5.50
N ILE A 59 1.04 -8.83 4.60
CA ILE A 59 0.98 -8.00 3.41
C ILE A 59 0.00 -8.62 2.42
N SER A 60 -0.91 -7.82 1.94
CA SER A 60 -1.79 -8.20 0.85
C SER A 60 -0.97 -8.44 -0.42
N GLY A 61 -0.89 -9.70 -0.86
CA GLY A 61 -0.02 -10.09 -1.99
C GLY A 61 -0.25 -9.29 -3.26
N TRP A 62 -1.48 -8.86 -3.53
CA TRP A 62 -1.79 -8.06 -4.71
C TRP A 62 -1.29 -6.62 -4.61
N LYS A 63 -1.37 -5.97 -3.43
CA LYS A 63 -0.82 -4.62 -3.23
C LYS A 63 0.70 -4.62 -3.37
N LYS A 64 1.35 -5.61 -2.77
CA LYS A 64 2.78 -5.84 -2.92
C LYS A 64 3.17 -5.97 -4.39
N SER A 65 2.45 -6.79 -5.17
CA SER A 65 2.72 -6.99 -6.59
C SER A 65 2.54 -5.72 -7.42
N ILE A 66 1.49 -4.94 -7.15
CA ILE A 66 1.27 -3.64 -7.82
C ILE A 66 2.38 -2.66 -7.47
N PHE A 67 2.80 -2.60 -6.21
CA PHE A 67 3.87 -1.71 -5.78
C PHE A 67 5.22 -2.09 -6.40
N ILE A 68 5.56 -3.39 -6.45
CA ILE A 68 6.74 -3.90 -7.15
C ILE A 68 6.71 -3.51 -8.63
N PHE A 69 5.57 -3.67 -9.28
CA PHE A 69 5.41 -3.25 -10.67
C PHE A 69 5.63 -1.74 -10.83
N ALA A 70 5.10 -0.91 -9.93
CA ALA A 70 5.31 0.53 -9.93
C ALA A 70 6.80 0.89 -9.74
N LEU A 71 7.50 0.23 -8.85
CA LEU A 71 8.95 0.41 -8.67
C LEU A 71 9.73 0.07 -9.96
N LYS A 72 9.38 -1.04 -10.63
CA LYS A 72 10.09 -1.50 -11.84
C LYS A 72 9.75 -0.66 -13.07
N LYS A 73 8.50 -0.28 -13.24
CA LYS A 73 8.00 0.40 -14.44
C LYS A 73 7.80 1.92 -14.29
N GLY A 74 7.64 2.41 -13.08
CA GLY A 74 7.21 3.78 -12.83
C GLY A 74 5.69 3.94 -12.99
N GLY A 75 5.26 5.16 -13.27
CA GLY A 75 3.85 5.49 -13.45
C GLY A 75 3.25 6.25 -12.28
N ALA A 76 1.94 6.49 -12.32
CA ALA A 76 1.24 7.35 -11.36
C ALA A 76 1.44 6.92 -9.90
N LEU A 77 1.33 5.62 -9.62
CA LEU A 77 1.52 5.10 -8.25
C LEU A 77 2.96 5.32 -7.74
N PHE A 78 3.95 5.20 -8.63
CA PHE A 78 5.33 5.46 -8.26
C PHE A 78 5.56 6.94 -7.93
N GLU A 79 5.03 7.84 -8.73
CA GLU A 79 5.12 9.28 -8.47
C GLU A 79 4.37 9.68 -7.20
N GLU A 80 3.18 9.11 -6.96
CA GLU A 80 2.42 9.32 -5.72
C GLU A 80 3.21 8.86 -4.49
N PHE A 81 3.88 7.72 -4.58
CA PHE A 81 4.75 7.23 -3.52
C PHE A 81 5.93 8.18 -3.25
N LEU A 82 6.56 8.70 -4.31
CA LEU A 82 7.66 9.66 -4.18
C LEU A 82 7.20 10.98 -3.57
N GLU A 83 6.03 11.47 -3.95
CA GLU A 83 5.41 12.67 -3.36
C GLU A 83 5.08 12.46 -1.88
N TRP A 84 4.57 11.27 -1.54
CA TRP A 84 4.25 10.92 -0.16
C TRP A 84 5.48 10.92 0.76
N LEU A 85 6.65 10.56 0.26
CA LEU A 85 7.92 10.64 1.00
C LEU A 85 8.26 12.08 1.44
N GLY A 86 7.74 13.08 0.77
CA GLY A 86 7.78 14.49 1.14
C GLY A 86 9.16 15.15 1.06
N LYS A 87 10.24 14.39 0.87
CA LYS A 87 11.61 14.90 0.73
C LYS A 87 12.23 14.42 -0.57
N LYS A 88 12.79 15.38 -1.31
CA LYS A 88 13.49 15.09 -2.57
C LYS A 88 14.62 14.07 -2.38
N GLU A 89 15.35 14.17 -1.27
CA GLU A 89 16.44 13.26 -0.94
C GLU A 89 15.96 11.79 -0.88
N TYR A 90 14.82 11.53 -0.24
CA TYR A 90 14.27 10.18 -0.18
C TYR A 90 13.74 9.70 -1.53
N ALA A 91 13.15 10.60 -2.31
CA ALA A 91 12.71 10.30 -3.66
C ALA A 91 13.89 9.93 -4.57
N ASP A 92 15.00 10.65 -4.47
CA ASP A 92 16.21 10.39 -5.25
C ASP A 92 16.83 9.04 -4.86
N ILE A 93 16.90 8.71 -3.56
CA ILE A 93 17.34 7.39 -3.06
C ILE A 93 16.46 6.28 -3.65
N ILE A 94 15.16 6.44 -3.64
CA ILE A 94 14.24 5.44 -4.20
C ILE A 94 14.43 5.30 -5.70
N ARG A 95 14.60 6.39 -6.46
CA ARG A 95 14.84 6.32 -7.90
C ARG A 95 16.13 5.57 -8.22
N GLU A 96 17.16 5.77 -7.43
CA GLU A 96 18.45 5.10 -7.59
C GLU A 96 18.36 3.60 -7.29
N HIS A 97 17.69 3.23 -6.20
CA HIS A 97 17.68 1.85 -5.70
C HIS A 97 16.39 1.08 -6.01
N ARG A 98 15.47 1.64 -6.79
CA ARG A 98 14.12 1.08 -7.01
C ARG A 98 14.10 -0.37 -7.47
N TYR A 99 15.03 -0.77 -8.32
CA TYR A 99 15.10 -2.14 -8.83
C TYR A 99 15.56 -3.13 -7.76
N SER A 100 16.58 -2.76 -6.99
CA SER A 100 17.06 -3.59 -5.89
C SER A 100 16.02 -3.77 -4.81
N ILE A 101 15.27 -2.71 -4.49
CA ILE A 101 14.17 -2.75 -3.53
C ILE A 101 13.03 -3.62 -4.07
N ALA A 102 12.68 -3.48 -5.36
CA ALA A 102 11.66 -4.28 -6.00
C ALA A 102 12.02 -5.77 -6.01
N ASP A 103 13.26 -6.11 -6.33
CA ASP A 103 13.74 -7.50 -6.35
C ASP A 103 13.76 -8.10 -4.94
N TRP A 104 14.19 -7.35 -3.94
CA TRP A 104 14.13 -7.80 -2.55
C TRP A 104 12.68 -8.06 -2.11
N LEU A 105 11.76 -7.14 -2.39
CA LEU A 105 10.33 -7.31 -2.08
C LEU A 105 9.71 -8.50 -2.79
N GLU A 106 10.14 -8.79 -4.02
CA GLU A 106 9.63 -9.92 -4.81
C GLU A 106 9.97 -11.27 -4.18
N HIS A 107 11.18 -11.38 -3.60
CA HIS A 107 11.67 -12.62 -2.98
C HIS A 107 11.29 -12.75 -1.50
N ALA A 108 10.95 -11.65 -0.83
CA ALA A 108 10.55 -11.69 0.57
C ALA A 108 9.15 -12.31 0.71
N GLU A 109 9.04 -13.43 1.41
CA GLU A 109 7.75 -14.07 1.71
C GLU A 109 6.96 -13.22 2.70
N ASN A 110 7.63 -12.77 3.76
CA ASN A 110 7.08 -11.85 4.75
C ASN A 110 7.97 -10.60 4.75
N VAL A 111 7.37 -9.43 4.65
CA VAL A 111 8.13 -8.18 4.69
C VAL A 111 8.05 -7.61 6.10
N LEU A 112 9.13 -7.76 6.85
CA LEU A 112 9.31 -7.09 8.13
C LEU A 112 9.99 -5.75 7.91
N THR A 113 9.50 -4.72 8.58
CA THR A 113 10.08 -3.37 8.48
C THR A 113 11.56 -3.38 8.86
N SER A 114 11.93 -4.13 9.90
CA SER A 114 13.33 -4.27 10.35
C SER A 114 14.24 -4.89 9.28
N GLU A 115 13.79 -5.96 8.63
CA GLU A 115 14.56 -6.63 7.57
C GLU A 115 14.75 -5.73 6.36
N LEU A 116 13.71 -4.97 6.00
CA LEU A 116 13.78 -4.01 4.90
C LEU A 116 14.74 -2.87 5.24
N VAL A 117 14.72 -2.37 6.48
CA VAL A 117 15.68 -1.35 6.95
C VAL A 117 17.11 -1.88 6.90
N ASP A 118 17.35 -3.09 7.41
CA ASP A 118 18.66 -3.72 7.41
C ASP A 118 19.19 -3.93 5.98
N PHE A 119 18.34 -4.43 5.08
CA PHE A 119 18.68 -4.54 3.67
C PHE A 119 19.08 -3.18 3.07
N MET A 120 18.32 -2.12 3.32
CA MET A 120 18.62 -0.79 2.81
C MET A 120 19.94 -0.23 3.35
N ILE A 121 20.26 -0.50 4.62
CA ILE A 121 21.49 -0.01 5.24
C ILE A 121 22.70 -0.81 4.76
N PHE A 122 22.64 -2.14 4.85
CA PHE A 122 23.80 -3.00 4.66
C PHE A 122 24.06 -3.35 3.19
N GLU A 123 23.01 -3.51 2.39
CA GLU A 123 23.15 -3.89 0.99
C GLU A 123 23.16 -2.67 0.05
N LEU A 124 22.35 -1.65 0.36
CA LEU A 124 22.23 -0.46 -0.50
C LEU A 124 23.03 0.74 0.01
N GLY A 125 23.56 0.68 1.23
CA GLY A 125 24.33 1.77 1.82
C GLY A 125 23.52 3.03 2.14
N ILE A 126 22.20 2.88 2.30
CA ILE A 126 21.31 4.00 2.60
C ILE A 126 21.47 4.41 4.07
N PRO A 127 21.60 5.71 4.39
CA PRO A 127 21.67 6.16 5.77
C PRO A 127 20.51 5.68 6.62
N GLN A 128 20.77 5.24 7.85
CA GLN A 128 19.76 4.63 8.73
C GLN A 128 18.49 5.46 8.89
N GLY A 129 18.61 6.79 9.01
CA GLY A 129 17.45 7.67 9.14
C GLY A 129 16.55 7.65 7.89
N ALA A 130 17.16 7.66 6.71
CA ALA A 130 16.44 7.57 5.44
C ALA A 130 15.86 6.16 5.23
N ALA A 131 16.65 5.12 5.51
CA ALA A 131 16.21 3.73 5.37
C ALA A 131 14.95 3.43 6.19
N ARG A 132 14.91 3.92 7.44
CA ARG A 132 13.74 3.73 8.31
C ARG A 132 12.49 4.42 7.75
N VAL A 133 12.58 5.68 7.36
CA VAL A 133 11.44 6.43 6.82
C VAL A 133 10.95 5.79 5.52
N ILE A 134 11.86 5.42 4.65
CA ILE A 134 11.52 4.78 3.38
C ILE A 134 10.88 3.41 3.59
N ALA A 135 11.42 2.59 4.51
CA ALA A 135 10.86 1.28 4.81
C ALA A 135 9.45 1.38 5.39
N GLU A 136 9.22 2.28 6.34
CA GLU A 136 7.89 2.55 6.89
C GLU A 136 6.90 2.99 5.80
N ALA A 137 7.33 3.85 4.88
CA ALA A 137 6.54 4.28 3.74
C ALA A 137 6.17 3.11 2.83
N ILE A 138 7.13 2.26 2.46
CA ILE A 138 6.89 1.09 1.63
C ILE A 138 5.88 0.16 2.29
N ILE A 139 6.07 -0.15 3.57
CA ILE A 139 5.13 -1.00 4.32
C ILE A 139 3.73 -0.40 4.30
N PHE A 140 3.59 0.90 4.53
CA PHE A 140 2.29 1.59 4.46
C PHE A 140 1.59 1.41 3.11
N PHE A 141 2.32 1.46 2.00
CA PHE A 141 1.74 1.30 0.66
C PHE A 141 1.36 -0.14 0.30
N ILE A 142 2.00 -1.14 0.90
CA ILE A 142 1.78 -2.55 0.57
C ILE A 142 0.89 -3.30 1.57
N VAL A 143 0.58 -2.70 2.69
CA VAL A 143 -0.38 -3.19 3.70
C VAL A 143 -1.79 -2.70 3.39
#